data_35691052c58d091a9c5e04e562dd5c59
#
_entry.id   35691052c58d091a9c5e04e562dd5c59
#
_cell.length_a   1.000
_cell.length_b   1.000
_cell.length_c   1.000
_cell.angle_alpha   90.00
_cell.angle_beta   90.00
_cell.angle_gamma   90.00
#
_symmetry.space_group_name_H-M   'P 1'
#
loop_
_entity.id
_entity.type
_entity.pdbx_description
1 polymer ?
#
loop_
_entity_poly.entity_id
_entity_poly.type
_entity_poly.pdbx_seq_one_letter_code
_entity_poly.pdbx_strand_id
1 'polypeptide(L)'
;DVDIKNTCVVIAQHMSASFIPSFVNQFNKEALSEVSLLNDKEVLANKIYICQKNTILSGNLNLMANWKEVVTSFKPNVDLLFHSAVPLVKTNKILAVILTGMGDDGAKGLFELYKVGVKCLCENEADSIVYGMPKKAKDINPKLRPMSLKEIKQEILNFINEE
;
A
#
# COMPACT_ATOMS: atom_id res chain seq x y z
N ASP A 1 -14.24 -5.79 -7.21
CA ASP A 1 -14.85 -6.46 -6.06
C ASP A 1 -14.00 -7.67 -5.74
N VAL A 2 -13.35 -7.70 -4.60
CA VAL A 2 -12.45 -8.75 -4.16
C VAL A 2 -12.83 -9.12 -2.73
N ASP A 3 -13.11 -10.40 -2.50
CA ASP A 3 -13.22 -10.97 -1.15
C ASP A 3 -11.81 -11.35 -0.69
N ILE A 4 -11.26 -10.60 0.27
CA ILE A 4 -9.91 -10.86 0.81
C ILE A 4 -9.98 -11.93 1.90
N LYS A 5 -9.58 -13.17 1.54
CA LYS A 5 -9.39 -14.27 2.49
C LYS A 5 -7.90 -14.41 2.77
N ASN A 6 -7.54 -14.57 4.04
CA ASN A 6 -6.15 -14.74 4.48
C ASN A 6 -5.19 -13.60 4.06
N THR A 7 -5.73 -12.44 3.74
CA THR A 7 -4.96 -11.28 3.26
C THR A 7 -5.41 -10.02 3.98
N CYS A 8 -4.49 -9.12 4.31
CA CYS A 8 -4.81 -7.77 4.71
C CYS A 8 -4.30 -6.78 3.64
N VAL A 9 -5.02 -5.67 3.48
CA VAL A 9 -4.60 -4.57 2.61
C VAL A 9 -4.35 -3.35 3.48
N VAL A 10 -3.18 -2.73 3.36
CA VAL A 10 -2.83 -1.50 4.08
C VAL A 10 -2.60 -0.39 3.07
N ILE A 11 -3.39 0.67 3.16
CA ILE A 11 -3.39 1.79 2.21
C ILE A 11 -2.91 3.06 2.90
N ALA A 12 -1.79 3.60 2.42
CA ALA A 12 -1.31 4.93 2.76
C ALA A 12 -1.78 5.92 1.67
N GLN A 13 -2.86 6.62 1.94
CA GLN A 13 -3.47 7.60 1.04
C GLN A 13 -3.09 9.01 1.47
N HIS A 14 -2.42 9.77 0.58
CA HIS A 14 -2.14 11.20 0.81
C HIS A 14 -3.45 11.99 0.76
N MET A 15 -3.97 12.29 1.92
CA MET A 15 -5.25 12.97 2.10
C MET A 15 -5.23 13.78 3.40
N SER A 16 -5.95 14.89 3.45
CA SER A 16 -6.12 15.62 4.70
C SER A 16 -6.81 14.74 5.76
N ALA A 17 -6.25 14.77 6.97
CA ALA A 17 -6.77 13.95 8.08
C ALA A 17 -8.28 14.14 8.35
N SER A 18 -8.81 15.32 8.06
CA SER A 18 -10.25 15.61 8.19
C SER A 18 -11.13 14.86 7.19
N PHE A 19 -10.58 14.44 6.03
CA PHE A 19 -11.34 13.72 5.00
C PHE A 19 -11.26 12.19 5.14
N ILE A 20 -10.24 11.68 5.83
CA ILE A 20 -10.02 10.23 5.96
C ILE A 20 -11.24 9.49 6.51
N PRO A 21 -11.93 9.94 7.58
CA PRO A 21 -13.09 9.22 8.10
C PRO A 21 -14.26 9.13 7.09
N SER A 22 -14.52 10.19 6.34
CA SER A 22 -15.55 10.21 5.30
C SER A 22 -15.19 9.30 4.14
N PHE A 23 -13.92 9.29 3.74
CA PHE A 23 -13.39 8.41 2.71
C PHE A 23 -13.55 6.93 3.11
N VAL A 24 -13.16 6.57 4.33
CA VAL A 24 -13.32 5.20 4.85
C VAL A 24 -14.79 4.78 4.86
N ASN A 25 -15.68 5.65 5.33
CA ASN A 25 -17.11 5.38 5.34
C ASN A 25 -17.69 5.14 3.94
N GLN A 26 -17.28 5.94 2.96
CA GLN A 26 -17.73 5.78 1.57
C GLN A 26 -17.15 4.49 0.97
N PHE A 27 -15.85 4.27 1.15
CA PHE A 27 -15.17 3.08 0.63
C PHE A 27 -15.76 1.79 1.21
N ASN A 28 -16.04 1.78 2.52
CA ASN A 28 -16.63 0.62 3.19
C ASN A 28 -18.05 0.26 2.68
N LYS A 29 -18.81 1.23 2.15
CA LYS A 29 -20.12 0.97 1.53
C LYS A 29 -20.01 0.31 0.17
N GLU A 30 -18.91 0.53 -0.54
CA GLU A 30 -18.69 0.07 -1.91
C GLU A 30 -17.84 -1.21 -1.96
N ALA A 31 -17.04 -1.48 -0.94
CA ALA A 31 -16.17 -2.64 -0.86
C ALA A 31 -16.93 -3.90 -0.40
N LEU A 32 -16.52 -5.08 -0.90
CA LEU A 32 -17.02 -6.37 -0.40
C LEU A 32 -16.39 -6.76 0.93
N SER A 33 -15.18 -6.30 1.20
CA SER A 33 -14.46 -6.55 2.44
C SER A 33 -14.53 -5.34 3.36
N GLU A 34 -14.49 -5.58 4.67
CA GLU A 34 -14.49 -4.50 5.66
C GLU A 34 -13.35 -3.52 5.42
N VAL A 35 -13.66 -2.22 5.38
CA VAL A 35 -12.70 -1.12 5.32
C VAL A 35 -12.73 -0.38 6.65
N SER A 36 -11.58 -0.22 7.29
CA SER A 36 -11.47 0.45 8.58
C SER A 36 -10.29 1.42 8.64
N LEU A 37 -10.37 2.37 9.57
CA LEU A 37 -9.23 3.19 9.94
C LEU A 37 -8.20 2.32 10.66
N LEU A 38 -6.93 2.52 10.32
CA LEU A 38 -5.84 1.84 11.01
C LEU A 38 -5.50 2.55 12.32
N ASN A 39 -5.57 1.81 13.42
CA ASN A 39 -5.22 2.31 14.75
C ASN A 39 -3.77 1.98 15.14
N ASP A 40 -3.29 2.62 16.19
CA ASP A 40 -1.97 2.29 16.76
C ASP A 40 -2.00 0.92 17.44
N LYS A 41 -0.90 0.16 17.26
CA LYS A 41 -0.73 -1.19 17.84
C LYS A 41 -1.82 -2.18 17.42
N GLU A 42 -2.34 -2.02 16.22
CA GLU A 42 -3.39 -2.88 15.69
C GLU A 42 -2.82 -4.17 15.12
N VAL A 43 -3.38 -5.30 15.54
CA VAL A 43 -3.11 -6.61 14.91
C VAL A 43 -3.92 -6.68 13.64
N LEU A 44 -3.24 -6.88 12.51
CA LEU A 44 -3.89 -6.91 11.22
C LEU A 44 -4.61 -8.23 10.98
N ALA A 45 -5.84 -8.12 10.50
CA ALA A 45 -6.72 -9.22 10.13
C ALA A 45 -7.13 -9.09 8.65
N ASN A 46 -8.02 -9.94 8.18
CA ASN A 46 -8.49 -9.97 6.79
C ASN A 46 -9.41 -8.80 6.47
N LYS A 47 -8.86 -7.60 6.39
CA LYS A 47 -9.58 -6.35 6.08
C LYS A 47 -8.69 -5.37 5.30
N ILE A 48 -9.33 -4.29 4.86
CA ILE A 48 -8.68 -3.14 4.22
C ILE A 48 -8.50 -2.06 5.28
N TYR A 49 -7.27 -1.64 5.49
CA TYR A 49 -6.89 -0.62 6.47
C TYR A 49 -6.44 0.66 5.79
N ILE A 50 -6.98 1.79 6.23
CA ILE A 50 -6.56 3.12 5.75
C ILE A 50 -5.72 3.79 6.82
N CYS A 51 -4.46 4.11 6.48
CA CYS A 51 -3.54 4.80 7.38
C CYS A 51 -4.00 6.25 7.64
N GLN A 52 -4.12 6.61 8.92
CA GLN A 52 -4.41 7.98 9.35
C GLN A 52 -3.13 8.77 9.63
N LYS A 53 -2.07 8.07 9.97
CA LYS A 53 -0.77 8.61 10.38
C LYS A 53 0.36 7.83 9.73
N ASN A 54 1.59 8.32 9.88
CA ASN A 54 2.75 7.54 9.55
C ASN A 54 2.71 6.20 10.27
N THR A 55 2.77 5.12 9.50
CA THR A 55 2.58 3.75 9.98
C THR A 55 3.76 2.90 9.61
N ILE A 56 4.18 2.04 10.52
CA ILE A 56 5.15 0.97 10.30
C ILE A 56 4.51 -0.38 10.59
N LEU A 57 4.91 -1.38 9.82
CA LEU A 57 4.50 -2.77 10.00
C LEU A 57 5.57 -3.53 10.80
N SER A 58 5.15 -4.46 11.63
CA SER A 58 6.03 -5.31 12.45
C SER A 58 5.36 -6.63 12.79
N GLY A 59 6.11 -7.57 13.35
CA GLY A 59 5.60 -8.85 13.82
C GLY A 59 6.08 -10.04 12.99
N ASN A 60 6.14 -11.22 13.62
CA ASN A 60 6.55 -12.46 12.96
C ASN A 60 5.37 -13.44 12.80
N LEU A 61 4.63 -13.69 13.86
CA LEU A 61 3.46 -14.58 13.85
C LEU A 61 2.17 -13.79 13.63
N ASN A 62 2.05 -12.61 14.26
CA ASN A 62 0.94 -11.69 14.06
C ASN A 62 1.48 -10.42 13.44
N LEU A 63 0.97 -10.08 12.27
CA LEU A 63 1.30 -8.82 11.62
C LEU A 63 0.63 -7.67 12.38
N MET A 64 1.42 -6.68 12.76
CA MET A 64 0.96 -5.52 13.54
C MET A 64 1.29 -4.23 12.79
N ALA A 65 0.40 -3.27 12.92
CA ALA A 65 0.64 -1.89 12.50
C ALA A 65 0.83 -0.99 13.73
N ASN A 66 1.82 -0.11 13.67
CA ASN A 66 2.13 0.84 14.73
C ASN A 66 2.27 2.24 14.14
N TRP A 67 1.75 3.25 14.82
CA TRP A 67 2.01 4.63 14.43
C TRP A 67 3.46 5.01 14.72
N LYS A 68 4.04 5.81 13.84
CA LYS A 68 5.40 6.30 13.99
C LYS A 68 5.40 7.83 14.06
N GLU A 69 5.73 8.37 15.23
CA GLU A 69 5.92 9.80 15.42
C GLU A 69 7.26 10.22 14.79
N VAL A 70 7.20 10.70 13.57
CA VAL A 70 8.33 11.21 12.81
C VAL A 70 7.86 12.31 11.86
N VAL A 71 8.69 13.33 11.68
CA VAL A 71 8.42 14.40 10.73
C VAL A 71 8.77 13.92 9.32
N THR A 72 7.77 13.94 8.45
CA THR A 72 7.89 13.56 7.03
C THR A 72 7.22 14.61 6.15
N SER A 73 7.64 14.69 4.90
CA SER A 73 7.04 15.62 3.92
C SER A 73 5.60 15.25 3.56
N PHE A 74 5.27 13.97 3.64
CA PHE A 74 3.94 13.42 3.36
C PHE A 74 3.41 12.66 4.56
N LYS A 75 2.11 12.74 4.82
CA LYS A 75 1.42 12.01 5.90
C LYS A 75 0.07 11.48 5.39
N PRO A 76 -0.15 10.15 5.48
CA PRO A 76 0.82 9.11 5.86
C PRO A 76 1.96 9.01 4.85
N ASN A 77 3.16 8.60 5.27
CA ASN A 77 4.33 8.45 4.41
C ASN A 77 4.41 7.03 3.86
N VAL A 78 4.43 6.89 2.54
CA VAL A 78 4.43 5.60 1.83
C VAL A 78 5.80 4.93 1.90
N ASP A 79 6.89 5.69 1.76
CA ASP A 79 8.26 5.14 1.89
C ASP A 79 8.45 4.48 3.27
N LEU A 80 7.98 5.13 4.34
CA LEU A 80 8.06 4.60 5.70
C LEU A 80 7.30 3.26 5.83
N LEU A 81 6.08 3.19 5.29
CA LEU A 81 5.28 1.98 5.28
C LEU A 81 6.00 0.84 4.54
N PHE A 82 6.47 1.11 3.32
CA PHE A 82 7.16 0.12 2.50
C PHE A 82 8.48 -0.35 3.10
N HIS A 83 9.32 0.55 3.62
CA HIS A 83 10.56 0.19 4.31
C HIS A 83 10.32 -0.73 5.50
N SER A 84 9.26 -0.48 6.26
CA SER A 84 8.91 -1.32 7.41
C SER A 84 8.48 -2.74 7.01
N ALA A 85 8.00 -2.93 5.78
CA ALA A 85 7.61 -4.24 5.27
C ALA A 85 8.80 -5.10 4.78
N VAL A 86 9.97 -4.50 4.52
CA VAL A 86 11.16 -5.23 4.02
C VAL A 86 11.55 -6.43 4.89
N PRO A 87 11.67 -6.33 6.22
CA PRO A 87 12.03 -7.49 7.05
C PRO A 87 10.93 -8.57 7.09
N LEU A 88 9.69 -8.22 6.76
CA LEU A 88 8.53 -9.11 6.85
C LEU A 88 8.43 -10.11 5.69
N VAL A 89 9.20 -9.93 4.62
CA VAL A 89 9.20 -10.83 3.45
C VAL A 89 9.65 -12.26 3.78
N LYS A 90 10.31 -12.46 4.93
CA LYS A 90 10.75 -13.77 5.40
C LYS A 90 9.59 -14.66 5.90
N THR A 91 8.52 -14.04 6.33
CA THR A 91 7.39 -14.71 6.97
C THR A 91 6.04 -14.41 6.31
N ASN A 92 6.00 -13.43 5.41
CA ASN A 92 4.77 -13.00 4.75
C ASN A 92 4.99 -12.88 3.23
N LYS A 93 3.99 -13.31 2.46
CA LYS A 93 3.90 -12.98 1.05
C LYS A 93 3.40 -11.55 0.92
N ILE A 94 4.10 -10.73 0.15
CA ILE A 94 3.81 -9.29 0.04
C ILE A 94 3.65 -8.92 -1.44
N LEU A 95 2.66 -8.08 -1.72
CA LEU A 95 2.47 -7.37 -2.97
C LEU A 95 2.48 -5.87 -2.66
N ALA A 96 3.32 -5.10 -3.34
CA ALA A 96 3.41 -3.66 -3.16
C ALA A 96 2.96 -2.92 -4.42
N VAL A 97 2.12 -1.91 -4.26
CA VAL A 97 1.49 -1.19 -5.37
C VAL A 97 1.61 0.32 -5.16
N ILE A 98 2.03 1.05 -6.20
CA ILE A 98 1.94 2.52 -6.27
C ILE A 98 0.96 2.90 -7.37
N LEU A 99 -0.04 3.69 -7.01
CA LEU A 99 -1.02 4.26 -7.91
C LEU A 99 -0.77 5.77 -8.09
N THR A 100 -1.60 6.40 -8.91
CA THR A 100 -1.62 7.84 -9.15
C THR A 100 -1.29 8.67 -7.91
N GLY A 101 -0.50 9.70 -8.04
CA GLY A 101 -0.11 10.59 -6.96
C GLY A 101 0.98 11.58 -7.34
N MET A 102 0.96 12.74 -6.67
CA MET A 102 1.98 13.77 -6.84
C MET A 102 3.20 13.49 -5.96
N GLY A 103 4.38 13.85 -6.45
CA GLY A 103 5.63 13.72 -5.71
C GLY A 103 6.35 12.40 -5.95
N ASP A 104 7.14 11.97 -4.98
CA ASP A 104 8.07 10.85 -5.07
C ASP A 104 7.96 9.85 -3.90
N ASP A 105 7.02 10.07 -2.99
CA ASP A 105 6.84 9.21 -1.82
C ASP A 105 6.47 7.78 -2.25
N GLY A 106 7.06 6.81 -1.58
CA GLY A 106 6.89 5.39 -1.87
C GLY A 106 7.82 4.83 -2.94
N ALA A 107 8.45 5.67 -3.77
CA ALA A 107 9.30 5.19 -4.86
C ALA A 107 10.56 4.47 -4.36
N LYS A 108 11.18 4.98 -3.31
CA LYS A 108 12.37 4.38 -2.68
C LYS A 108 11.99 3.10 -1.93
N GLY A 109 10.94 3.16 -1.13
CA GLY A 109 10.45 2.00 -0.38
C GLY A 109 10.01 0.85 -1.30
N LEU A 110 9.34 1.16 -2.41
CA LEU A 110 8.99 0.17 -3.44
C LEU A 110 10.24 -0.49 -4.03
N PHE A 111 11.29 0.28 -4.30
CA PHE A 111 12.54 -0.27 -4.81
C PHE A 111 13.26 -1.16 -3.78
N GLU A 112 13.26 -0.81 -2.49
CA GLU A 112 13.78 -1.67 -1.44
C GLU A 112 13.04 -3.01 -1.37
N LEU A 113 11.71 -3.00 -1.45
CA LEU A 113 10.90 -4.21 -1.54
C LEU A 113 11.22 -5.03 -2.79
N TYR A 114 11.38 -4.38 -3.95
CA TYR A 114 11.78 -5.04 -5.19
C TYR A 114 13.13 -5.77 -5.05
N LYS A 115 14.12 -5.14 -4.41
CA LYS A 115 15.45 -5.75 -4.21
C LYS A 115 15.43 -7.04 -3.37
N VAL A 116 14.45 -7.19 -2.50
CA VAL A 116 14.26 -8.40 -1.68
C VAL A 116 13.26 -9.40 -2.28
N GLY A 117 12.89 -9.20 -3.56
CA GLY A 117 12.08 -10.15 -4.32
C GLY A 117 10.56 -9.96 -4.21
N VAL A 118 10.09 -8.86 -3.61
CA VAL A 118 8.66 -8.54 -3.58
C VAL A 118 8.16 -8.19 -4.98
N LYS A 119 7.00 -8.72 -5.36
CA LYS A 119 6.29 -8.28 -6.55
C LYS A 119 5.81 -6.85 -6.36
N CYS A 120 6.32 -5.95 -7.20
CA CYS A 120 6.02 -4.52 -7.15
C CYS A 120 5.29 -4.08 -8.42
N LEU A 121 4.21 -3.33 -8.26
CA LEU A 121 3.39 -2.82 -9.35
C LEU A 121 3.35 -1.29 -9.29
N CYS A 122 3.28 -0.64 -10.45
CA CYS A 122 2.99 0.78 -10.55
C CYS A 122 2.02 1.06 -11.70
N GLU A 123 1.20 2.07 -11.52
CA GLU A 123 0.24 2.51 -12.53
C GLU A 123 0.94 3.16 -13.72
N ASN A 124 0.40 2.98 -14.92
CA ASN A 124 0.89 3.62 -16.14
C ASN A 124 0.45 5.09 -16.24
N GLU A 125 1.03 5.83 -17.18
CA GLU A 125 0.73 7.23 -17.40
C GLU A 125 -0.69 7.46 -17.92
N ALA A 126 -1.19 6.55 -18.76
CA ALA A 126 -2.49 6.69 -19.41
C ALA A 126 -3.68 6.62 -18.44
N ASP A 127 -3.56 5.82 -17.38
CA ASP A 127 -4.61 5.64 -16.37
C ASP A 127 -4.43 6.58 -15.17
N SER A 128 -3.22 7.10 -14.95
CA SER A 128 -2.92 7.97 -13.80
C SER A 128 -3.55 9.35 -13.95
N ILE A 129 -4.29 9.81 -12.93
CA ILE A 129 -4.75 11.21 -12.85
C ILE A 129 -3.55 12.13 -12.69
N VAL A 130 -2.57 11.75 -11.86
CA VAL A 130 -1.29 12.45 -11.68
C VAL A 130 -0.17 11.41 -11.75
N TYR A 131 0.61 11.43 -12.84
CA TYR A 131 1.71 10.50 -13.06
C TYR A 131 3.01 11.02 -12.42
N GLY A 132 3.01 11.20 -11.11
CA GLY A 132 4.18 11.63 -10.32
C GLY A 132 4.83 10.47 -9.57
N MET A 133 4.16 9.92 -8.56
CA MET A 133 4.64 8.79 -7.76
C MET A 133 4.95 7.55 -8.62
N PRO A 134 4.08 7.09 -9.55
CA PRO A 134 4.38 5.95 -10.41
C PRO A 134 5.57 6.22 -11.35
N LYS A 135 5.67 7.41 -11.93
CA LYS A 135 6.80 7.83 -12.76
C LYS A 135 8.10 7.74 -11.97
N LYS A 136 8.12 8.30 -10.75
CA LYS A 136 9.31 8.27 -9.90
C LYS A 136 9.72 6.87 -9.52
N ALA A 137 8.76 5.99 -9.24
CA ALA A 137 9.03 4.58 -8.98
C ALA A 137 9.69 3.89 -10.20
N LYS A 138 9.20 4.18 -11.42
CA LYS A 138 9.78 3.69 -12.67
C LYS A 138 11.18 4.26 -12.92
N ASP A 139 11.41 5.54 -12.63
CA ASP A 139 12.72 6.21 -12.81
C ASP A 139 13.79 5.58 -11.88
N ILE A 140 13.42 5.26 -10.63
CA ILE A 140 14.31 4.62 -9.66
C ILE A 140 14.54 3.14 -10.01
N ASN A 141 13.53 2.45 -10.51
CA ASN A 141 13.61 1.05 -10.91
C ASN A 141 13.25 0.87 -12.40
N PRO A 142 14.21 0.96 -13.32
CA PRO A 142 13.95 0.79 -14.76
C PRO A 142 13.36 -0.60 -15.14
N LYS A 143 13.47 -1.60 -14.27
CA LYS A 143 12.87 -2.92 -14.48
C LYS A 143 11.39 -2.98 -14.09
N LEU A 144 10.90 -2.01 -13.33
CA LEU A 144 9.49 -1.91 -12.97
C LEU A 144 8.66 -1.61 -14.23
N ARG A 145 7.69 -2.46 -14.54
CA ARG A 145 6.79 -2.27 -15.67
C ARG A 145 5.56 -1.49 -15.22
N PRO A 146 5.30 -0.28 -15.74
CA PRO A 146 4.03 0.39 -15.53
C PRO A 146 2.87 -0.38 -16.15
N MET A 147 1.74 -0.48 -15.46
CA MET A 147 0.60 -1.30 -15.81
C MET A 147 -0.69 -0.49 -15.78
N SER A 148 -1.66 -0.88 -16.60
CA SER A 148 -3.00 -0.31 -16.51
C SER A 148 -3.68 -0.70 -15.20
N LEU A 149 -4.67 0.08 -14.75
CA LEU A 149 -5.49 -0.26 -13.58
C LEU A 149 -6.14 -1.64 -13.73
N LYS A 150 -6.54 -2.01 -14.95
CA LYS A 150 -7.10 -3.32 -15.25
C LYS A 150 -6.08 -4.45 -15.01
N GLU A 151 -4.85 -4.27 -15.47
CA GLU A 151 -3.77 -5.24 -15.25
C GLU A 151 -3.42 -5.32 -13.76
N ILE A 152 -3.29 -4.18 -13.07
CA ILE A 152 -3.03 -4.13 -11.62
C ILE A 152 -4.12 -4.86 -10.84
N LYS A 153 -5.39 -4.62 -11.18
CA LYS A 153 -6.51 -5.35 -10.58
C LYS A 153 -6.35 -6.86 -10.74
N GLN A 154 -6.01 -7.32 -11.95
CA GLN A 154 -5.82 -8.76 -12.21
C GLN A 154 -4.65 -9.33 -11.40
N GLU A 155 -3.55 -8.59 -11.28
CA GLU A 155 -2.39 -9.02 -10.50
C GLU A 155 -2.70 -9.10 -8.99
N ILE A 156 -3.52 -8.17 -8.45
CA ILE A 156 -4.00 -8.23 -7.07
C ILE A 156 -4.89 -9.45 -6.87
N LEU A 157 -5.82 -9.72 -7.80
CA LEU A 157 -6.69 -10.90 -7.75
C LEU A 157 -5.89 -12.20 -7.79
N ASN A 158 -4.90 -12.28 -8.68
CA ASN A 158 -4.01 -13.44 -8.76
C ASN A 158 -3.27 -13.64 -7.44
N PHE A 159 -2.70 -12.57 -6.88
CA PHE A 159 -1.97 -12.60 -5.62
C PHE A 159 -2.82 -13.11 -4.43
N ILE A 160 -4.08 -12.67 -4.34
CA ILE A 160 -5.01 -13.08 -3.27
C ILE A 160 -5.44 -14.53 -3.44
N ASN A 161 -5.58 -15.02 -4.68
CA ASN A 161 -6.04 -16.38 -4.99
C ASN A 161 -4.90 -17.41 -5.12
N GLU A 162 -3.65 -16.98 -5.13
CA GLU A 162 -2.49 -17.89 -5.07
C GLU A 162 -2.33 -18.43 -3.64
N GLU A 163 -2.78 -19.66 -3.38
CA GLU A 163 -2.49 -20.43 -2.16
C GLU A 163 -1.02 -20.83 -2.04
#